data_c786b5adf1d0dc71969ab6d5db4f67cb
#
_entry.id   c786b5adf1d0dc71969ab6d5db4f67cb
#
_cell.length_a   1.000
_cell.length_b   1.000
_cell.length_c   1.000
_cell.angle_alpha   90.00
_cell.angle_beta   90.00
_cell.angle_gamma   90.00
#
_symmetry.space_group_name_H-M   'P 1'
#
loop_
_entity.id
_entity.type
_entity.pdbx_description
1 polymer ?
#
loop_
_entity_poly.entity_id
_entity_poly.type
_entity_poly.pdbx_seq_one_letter_code
_entity_poly.pdbx_strand_id
1 'polypeptide(L)'
;AAGMATDVLVPTHWNSSIDGGWLEKLRKKGSTIHRLDGLHGMVHLRPQLRPKQVAVVPKIAVRRLDGDGVHDAGEILEIPESILEGIEQTQADEGRYAGDAWEFASMISMHDGVISQSVTVASEAVLMGVPTLLVSNAERGFLDRLESDGFPLFRLRSDEVVEEIHAQFLAGLHLTEVLDLPDWPNARQQFAEFIGSELID
;
A
#
# COMPACT_ATOMS: atom_id res chain seq x y z
N ALA A 1 -11.81 19.17 7.47
CA ALA A 1 -10.57 19.37 8.27
C ALA A 1 -9.45 20.02 7.45
N ALA A 2 -9.15 19.51 6.25
CA ALA A 2 -8.04 20.04 5.43
C ALA A 2 -8.13 21.55 5.11
N GLY A 3 -9.32 22.16 5.15
CA GLY A 3 -9.49 23.59 4.89
C GLY A 3 -8.98 24.53 5.99
N MET A 4 -8.52 23.98 7.12
CA MET A 4 -7.99 24.73 8.28
C MET A 4 -6.49 24.43 8.53
N ALA A 5 -5.88 23.58 7.72
CA ALA A 5 -4.46 23.26 7.87
C ALA A 5 -3.59 24.42 7.39
N THR A 6 -2.68 24.88 8.22
CA THR A 6 -1.65 25.88 7.87
C THR A 6 -0.53 25.21 7.09
N ASP A 7 -0.19 24.00 7.45
CA ASP A 7 0.88 23.20 6.88
C ASP A 7 0.37 21.83 6.45
N VAL A 8 0.81 21.37 5.28
CA VAL A 8 0.40 20.10 4.70
C VAL A 8 1.63 19.36 4.19
N LEU A 9 1.88 18.20 4.74
CA LEU A 9 2.97 17.33 4.34
C LEU A 9 2.46 16.29 3.33
N VAL A 10 3.07 16.24 2.17
CA VAL A 10 2.72 15.28 1.11
C VAL A 10 3.96 14.58 0.58
N PRO A 11 3.85 13.31 0.18
CA PRO A 11 4.95 12.59 -0.45
C PRO A 11 5.41 13.26 -1.76
N THR A 12 6.70 13.15 -2.10
CA THR A 12 7.25 13.72 -3.35
C THR A 12 6.63 13.14 -4.60
N HIS A 13 6.22 11.87 -4.57
CA HIS A 13 5.54 11.17 -5.67
C HIS A 13 4.02 11.42 -5.71
N TRP A 14 3.50 12.38 -4.92
CA TRP A 14 2.10 12.78 -5.03
C TRP A 14 1.76 13.22 -6.46
N ASN A 15 0.81 12.54 -7.07
CA ASN A 15 0.40 12.81 -8.43
C ASN A 15 -0.73 13.83 -8.48
N SER A 16 -0.42 15.04 -8.94
CA SER A 16 -1.39 16.14 -9.01
C SER A 16 -2.50 15.90 -10.04
N SER A 17 -2.31 15.01 -11.01
CA SER A 17 -3.38 14.65 -11.96
C SER A 17 -4.48 13.84 -11.31
N ILE A 18 -4.15 13.08 -10.25
CA ILE A 18 -5.09 12.26 -9.47
C ILE A 18 -5.73 13.07 -8.34
N ASP A 19 -5.05 14.11 -7.83
CA ASP A 19 -5.50 14.88 -6.66
C ASP A 19 -6.69 15.82 -6.92
N GLY A 20 -7.16 15.92 -8.16
CA GLY A 20 -8.25 16.83 -8.52
C GLY A 20 -7.98 18.31 -8.23
N GLY A 21 -6.72 18.71 -8.19
CA GLY A 21 -6.27 20.06 -7.87
C GLY A 21 -6.42 20.43 -6.39
N TRP A 22 -6.46 19.43 -5.51
CA TRP A 22 -6.62 19.63 -4.08
C TRP A 22 -5.47 20.43 -3.45
N LEU A 23 -4.21 20.13 -3.80
CA LEU A 23 -3.06 20.88 -3.31
C LEU A 23 -3.10 22.35 -3.72
N GLU A 24 -3.52 22.64 -4.94
CA GLU A 24 -3.66 24.01 -5.42
C GLU A 24 -4.75 24.78 -4.66
N LYS A 25 -5.86 24.10 -4.34
CA LYS A 25 -6.92 24.68 -3.50
C LYS A 25 -6.42 25.01 -2.10
N LEU A 26 -5.56 24.18 -1.51
CA LEU A 26 -4.96 24.43 -0.21
C LEU A 26 -4.00 25.61 -0.25
N ARG A 27 -3.12 25.69 -1.26
CA ARG A 27 -2.22 26.85 -1.45
C ARG A 27 -3.00 28.16 -1.58
N LYS A 28 -4.08 28.17 -2.34
CA LYS A 28 -4.96 29.34 -2.48
C LYS A 28 -5.61 29.76 -1.16
N LYS A 29 -5.74 28.85 -0.21
CA LYS A 29 -6.25 29.12 1.15
C LYS A 29 -5.14 29.53 2.13
N GLY A 30 -3.90 29.62 1.69
CA GLY A 30 -2.75 30.04 2.50
C GLY A 30 -2.00 28.90 3.16
N SER A 31 -2.30 27.62 2.82
CA SER A 31 -1.55 26.48 3.36
C SER A 31 -0.16 26.39 2.70
N THR A 32 0.85 26.14 3.51
CA THR A 32 2.19 25.75 3.05
C THR A 32 2.23 24.26 2.73
N ILE A 33 2.79 23.89 1.58
CA ILE A 33 2.93 22.49 1.17
C ILE A 33 4.39 22.07 1.32
N HIS A 34 4.62 21.14 2.21
CA HIS A 34 5.91 20.49 2.44
C HIS A 34 5.98 19.16 1.70
N ARG A 35 7.18 18.76 1.29
CA ARG A 35 7.41 17.49 0.60
C ARG A 35 8.15 16.52 1.50
N LEU A 36 7.56 15.34 1.68
CA LEU A 36 8.19 14.18 2.31
C LEU A 36 8.82 13.32 1.21
N ASP A 37 10.10 13.06 1.31
CA ASP A 37 10.76 12.10 0.44
C ASP A 37 10.51 10.68 0.97
N GLY A 38 10.01 9.80 0.11
CA GLY A 38 9.53 8.47 0.49
C GLY A 38 7.99 8.37 0.54
N LEU A 39 7.51 7.21 0.99
CA LEU A 39 6.08 6.89 1.13
C LEU A 39 5.61 7.18 2.57
N HIS A 40 4.34 7.57 2.71
CA HIS A 40 3.76 7.80 4.04
C HIS A 40 3.83 6.54 4.95
N GLY A 41 3.67 5.33 4.38
CA GLY A 41 3.83 4.08 5.12
C GLY A 41 5.23 3.89 5.72
N MET A 42 6.26 4.50 5.14
CA MET A 42 7.64 4.44 5.66
C MET A 42 7.87 5.26 6.93
N VAL A 43 6.91 6.07 7.33
CA VAL A 43 6.97 6.76 8.63
C VAL A 43 6.95 5.75 9.77
N HIS A 44 6.21 4.66 9.62
CA HIS A 44 6.07 3.60 10.63
C HIS A 44 6.63 2.24 10.20
N LEU A 45 6.74 1.98 8.89
CA LEU A 45 7.33 0.76 8.34
C LEU A 45 8.72 1.05 7.76
N ARG A 46 9.56 0.03 7.73
CA ARG A 46 10.82 0.06 6.97
C ARG A 46 10.69 -0.89 5.80
N PRO A 47 11.07 -0.49 4.59
CA PRO A 47 11.14 -1.38 3.45
C PRO A 47 11.99 -2.60 3.78
N GLN A 48 11.43 -3.77 3.55
CA GLN A 48 12.10 -5.04 3.77
C GLN A 48 11.74 -5.97 2.62
N LEU A 49 12.75 -6.56 1.99
CA LEU A 49 12.54 -7.67 1.07
C LEU A 49 13.20 -8.88 1.71
N ARG A 50 12.39 -9.87 2.04
CA ARG A 50 12.88 -11.11 2.65
C ARG A 50 12.54 -12.25 1.71
N PRO A 51 13.54 -12.99 1.23
CA PRO A 51 13.27 -14.26 0.60
C PRO A 51 12.55 -15.14 1.62
N LYS A 52 11.35 -15.58 1.30
CA LYS A 52 10.58 -16.53 2.10
C LYS A 52 10.61 -17.89 1.41
N GLN A 53 10.71 -18.93 2.20
CA GLN A 53 10.44 -20.27 1.73
C GLN A 53 8.92 -20.47 1.75
N VAL A 54 8.31 -20.46 0.57
CA VAL A 54 6.86 -20.61 0.42
C VAL A 54 6.49 -22.08 0.58
N ALA A 55 5.42 -22.36 1.31
CA ALA A 55 4.85 -23.68 1.44
C ALA A 55 4.29 -24.19 0.11
N VAL A 56 4.11 -25.51 -0.02
CA VAL A 56 3.48 -26.13 -1.21
C VAL A 56 2.07 -25.57 -1.45
N VAL A 57 1.34 -25.29 -0.37
CA VAL A 57 0.08 -24.53 -0.40
C VAL A 57 0.37 -23.17 0.26
N PRO A 58 0.41 -22.08 -0.50
CA PRO A 58 0.74 -20.77 0.04
C PRO A 58 -0.32 -20.28 1.03
N LYS A 59 0.13 -19.67 2.11
CA LYS A 59 -0.74 -19.04 3.09
C LYS A 59 -0.93 -17.56 2.76
N ILE A 60 -2.12 -17.19 2.35
CA ILE A 60 -2.45 -15.87 1.82
C ILE A 60 -3.44 -15.14 2.75
N ALA A 61 -3.08 -13.93 3.15
CA ALA A 61 -4.03 -13.04 3.82
C ALA A 61 -4.94 -12.39 2.77
N VAL A 62 -6.25 -12.49 2.95
CA VAL A 62 -7.25 -11.92 2.05
C VAL A 62 -7.96 -10.77 2.76
N ARG A 63 -7.83 -9.56 2.23
CA ARG A 63 -8.42 -8.33 2.75
C ARG A 63 -9.51 -7.83 1.81
N ARG A 64 -10.77 -7.97 2.23
CA ARG A 64 -11.93 -7.36 1.56
C ARG A 64 -12.32 -6.07 2.27
N LEU A 65 -12.84 -5.12 1.50
CA LEU A 65 -13.42 -3.88 2.00
C LEU A 65 -14.95 -4.02 2.05
N ASP A 66 -15.57 -3.39 3.05
CA ASP A 66 -17.04 -3.36 3.16
C ASP A 66 -17.69 -2.37 2.17
N GLY A 67 -16.88 -1.52 1.51
CA GLY A 67 -17.33 -0.58 0.48
C GLY A 67 -17.97 0.70 1.01
N ASP A 68 -17.97 0.92 2.30
CA ASP A 68 -18.58 2.09 2.96
C ASP A 68 -17.66 3.32 2.98
N GLY A 69 -16.42 3.18 2.52
CA GLY A 69 -15.45 4.27 2.49
C GLY A 69 -15.74 5.30 1.39
N VAL A 70 -15.63 6.59 1.72
CA VAL A 70 -15.82 7.70 0.76
C VAL A 70 -14.89 7.61 -0.45
N HIS A 71 -13.74 6.93 -0.30
CA HIS A 71 -12.73 6.76 -1.35
C HIS A 71 -12.88 5.45 -2.13
N ASP A 72 -13.84 4.59 -1.73
CA ASP A 72 -13.99 3.24 -2.28
C ASP A 72 -14.93 3.21 -3.49
N ALA A 73 -15.70 4.27 -3.69
CA ALA A 73 -16.73 4.32 -4.74
C ALA A 73 -16.11 4.20 -6.15
N GLY A 74 -16.36 3.06 -6.80
CA GLY A 74 -15.92 2.78 -8.16
C GLY A 74 -14.48 2.25 -8.29
N GLU A 75 -13.73 2.16 -7.19
CA GLU A 75 -12.35 1.64 -7.21
C GLU A 75 -12.28 0.15 -6.80
N ILE A 76 -13.21 -0.31 -5.97
CA ILE A 76 -13.25 -1.70 -5.50
C ILE A 76 -13.72 -2.62 -6.62
N LEU A 77 -12.95 -3.68 -6.86
CA LEU A 77 -13.32 -4.77 -7.75
C LEU A 77 -13.64 -6.01 -6.92
N GLU A 78 -14.54 -6.86 -7.42
CA GLU A 78 -14.77 -8.18 -6.84
C GLU A 78 -13.51 -9.05 -6.98
N ILE A 79 -13.14 -9.76 -5.90
CA ILE A 79 -12.04 -10.72 -5.96
C ILE A 79 -12.53 -11.97 -6.66
N PRO A 80 -11.99 -12.32 -7.86
CA PRO A 80 -12.42 -13.52 -8.58
C PRO A 80 -12.17 -14.79 -7.75
N GLU A 81 -13.14 -15.69 -7.69
CA GLU A 81 -13.01 -16.96 -6.96
C GLU A 81 -11.82 -17.80 -7.48
N SER A 82 -11.53 -17.73 -8.78
CA SER A 82 -10.43 -18.46 -9.41
C SER A 82 -9.06 -18.15 -8.83
N ILE A 83 -8.84 -16.92 -8.33
CA ILE A 83 -7.55 -16.56 -7.71
C ILE A 83 -7.42 -17.03 -6.25
N LEU A 84 -8.49 -17.53 -5.68
CA LEU A 84 -8.53 -18.07 -4.30
C LEU A 84 -8.38 -19.59 -4.27
N GLU A 85 -8.31 -20.23 -5.42
CA GLU A 85 -8.12 -21.68 -5.52
C GLU A 85 -6.67 -22.06 -5.21
N GLY A 86 -6.49 -23.19 -4.52
CA GLY A 86 -5.17 -23.75 -4.26
C GLY A 86 -4.32 -23.02 -3.20
N ILE A 87 -4.90 -22.07 -2.45
CA ILE A 87 -4.25 -21.32 -1.36
C ILE A 87 -4.91 -21.60 -0.01
N GLU A 88 -4.15 -21.48 1.07
CA GLU A 88 -4.69 -21.41 2.44
C GLU A 88 -5.02 -19.94 2.76
N GLN A 89 -6.31 -19.64 2.93
CA GLN A 89 -6.79 -18.29 3.14
C GLN A 89 -6.86 -17.93 4.63
N THR A 90 -6.32 -16.78 5.00
CA THR A 90 -6.58 -16.12 6.28
C THR A 90 -7.42 -14.87 6.02
N GLN A 91 -8.62 -14.81 6.59
CA GLN A 91 -9.49 -13.65 6.44
C GLN A 91 -8.98 -12.47 7.27
N ALA A 92 -8.75 -11.36 6.59
CA ALA A 92 -8.33 -10.07 7.17
C ALA A 92 -9.30 -8.95 6.78
N ASP A 93 -10.58 -9.30 6.55
CA ASP A 93 -11.62 -8.41 6.04
C ASP A 93 -11.86 -7.22 6.96
N GLU A 94 -12.24 -6.09 6.38
CA GLU A 94 -12.62 -4.89 7.11
C GLU A 94 -13.81 -5.21 8.04
N GLY A 95 -13.79 -4.64 9.26
CA GLY A 95 -14.84 -4.89 10.26
C GLY A 95 -14.87 -6.30 10.86
N ARG A 96 -14.11 -7.25 10.32
CA ARG A 96 -14.08 -8.66 10.82
C ARG A 96 -12.80 -9.06 11.52
N TYR A 97 -11.73 -8.27 11.34
CA TYR A 97 -10.47 -8.51 12.05
C TYR A 97 -10.66 -8.24 13.54
N ALA A 98 -10.63 -9.30 14.35
CA ALA A 98 -10.85 -9.25 15.79
C ALA A 98 -9.56 -9.06 16.61
N GLY A 99 -8.39 -8.97 15.95
CA GLY A 99 -7.09 -8.77 16.59
C GLY A 99 -6.82 -7.32 16.95
N ASP A 100 -5.70 -7.08 17.65
CA ASP A 100 -5.22 -5.73 17.94
C ASP A 100 -4.75 -5.06 16.64
N ALA A 101 -5.15 -3.79 16.44
CA ALA A 101 -4.76 -3.01 15.27
C ALA A 101 -3.23 -2.86 15.16
N TRP A 102 -2.51 -2.83 16.27
CA TRP A 102 -1.04 -2.77 16.30
C TRP A 102 -0.37 -4.08 15.88
N GLU A 103 -1.08 -5.20 16.02
CA GLU A 103 -0.58 -6.52 15.61
C GLU A 103 -0.90 -6.85 14.14
N PHE A 104 -1.76 -6.05 13.50
CA PHE A 104 -2.21 -6.31 12.12
C PHE A 104 -1.05 -6.42 11.14
N ALA A 105 -0.11 -5.46 11.18
CA ALA A 105 1.08 -5.50 10.32
C ALA A 105 1.94 -6.75 10.57
N SER A 106 2.11 -7.14 11.83
CA SER A 106 2.82 -8.36 12.19
C SER A 106 2.12 -9.61 11.65
N MET A 107 0.79 -9.67 11.76
CA MET A 107 -0.02 -10.76 11.21
C MET A 107 0.16 -10.86 9.69
N ILE A 108 0.04 -9.75 8.96
CA ILE A 108 0.24 -9.70 7.51
C ILE A 108 1.65 -10.20 7.14
N SER A 109 2.69 -9.79 7.88
CA SER A 109 4.07 -10.16 7.60
C SER A 109 4.39 -11.66 7.75
N MET A 110 3.52 -12.42 8.41
CA MET A 110 3.67 -13.88 8.57
C MET A 110 3.13 -14.67 7.38
N HIS A 111 2.41 -14.05 6.45
CA HIS A 111 1.82 -14.72 5.29
C HIS A 111 2.81 -14.78 4.12
N ASP A 112 2.63 -15.74 3.23
CA ASP A 112 3.42 -15.89 2.01
C ASP A 112 3.07 -14.79 1.00
N GLY A 113 1.82 -14.32 1.01
CA GLY A 113 1.34 -13.23 0.17
C GLY A 113 0.06 -12.60 0.71
N VAL A 114 -0.37 -11.55 0.04
CA VAL A 114 -1.61 -10.82 0.35
C VAL A 114 -2.44 -10.66 -0.93
N ILE A 115 -3.75 -10.87 -0.83
CA ILE A 115 -4.74 -10.45 -1.83
C ILE A 115 -5.60 -9.38 -1.16
N SER A 116 -5.63 -8.17 -1.71
CA SER A 116 -6.25 -7.03 -1.03
C SER A 116 -7.04 -6.13 -1.97
N GLN A 117 -8.20 -5.68 -1.51
CA GLN A 117 -8.92 -4.55 -2.12
C GLN A 117 -8.46 -3.21 -1.53
N SER A 118 -7.80 -3.23 -0.36
CA SER A 118 -7.30 -2.03 0.32
C SER A 118 -5.94 -1.61 -0.22
N VAL A 119 -5.87 -0.41 -0.78
CA VAL A 119 -4.64 0.21 -1.26
C VAL A 119 -3.61 0.40 -0.13
N THR A 120 -4.07 0.79 1.05
CA THR A 120 -3.20 0.99 2.22
C THR A 120 -2.57 -0.33 2.64
N VAL A 121 -3.38 -1.37 2.85
CA VAL A 121 -2.87 -2.69 3.25
C VAL A 121 -1.94 -3.26 2.19
N ALA A 122 -2.26 -3.10 0.90
CA ALA A 122 -1.40 -3.56 -0.18
C ALA A 122 -0.03 -2.86 -0.17
N SER A 123 -0.01 -1.53 -0.05
CA SER A 123 1.25 -0.77 -0.02
C SER A 123 2.09 -1.09 1.22
N GLU A 124 1.47 -1.28 2.37
CA GLU A 124 2.18 -1.65 3.60
C GLU A 124 2.74 -3.07 3.54
N ALA A 125 1.96 -4.02 3.00
CA ALA A 125 2.40 -5.40 2.86
C ALA A 125 3.66 -5.51 1.98
N VAL A 126 3.68 -4.85 0.82
CA VAL A 126 4.88 -4.89 -0.04
C VAL A 126 6.09 -4.19 0.59
N LEU A 127 5.89 -3.13 1.39
CA LEU A 127 6.96 -2.51 2.17
C LEU A 127 7.55 -3.47 3.22
N MET A 128 6.74 -4.39 3.74
CA MET A 128 7.18 -5.45 4.65
C MET A 128 7.80 -6.66 3.92
N GLY A 129 7.90 -6.61 2.59
CA GLY A 129 8.43 -7.68 1.76
C GLY A 129 7.46 -8.84 1.53
N VAL A 130 6.16 -8.58 1.62
CA VAL A 130 5.10 -9.56 1.35
C VAL A 130 4.55 -9.31 -0.05
N PRO A 131 4.70 -10.23 -1.02
CA PRO A 131 4.12 -10.11 -2.34
C PRO A 131 2.61 -9.89 -2.25
N THR A 132 2.10 -8.92 -3.00
CA THR A 132 0.70 -8.51 -2.85
C THR A 132 0.00 -8.34 -4.20
N LEU A 133 -1.17 -8.96 -4.32
CA LEU A 133 -2.12 -8.74 -5.40
C LEU A 133 -3.16 -7.73 -4.95
N LEU A 134 -3.10 -6.52 -5.50
CA LEU A 134 -4.12 -5.48 -5.29
C LEU A 134 -5.23 -5.62 -6.33
N VAL A 135 -6.45 -5.90 -5.87
CA VAL A 135 -7.65 -6.04 -6.72
C VAL A 135 -8.46 -4.75 -6.64
N SER A 136 -8.09 -3.79 -7.48
CA SER A 136 -8.68 -2.43 -7.42
C SER A 136 -8.34 -1.62 -8.66
N ASN A 137 -9.27 -0.74 -9.07
CA ASN A 137 -9.04 0.29 -10.08
C ASN A 137 -8.38 1.55 -9.51
N ALA A 138 -7.97 1.54 -8.25
CA ALA A 138 -7.37 2.70 -7.60
C ALA A 138 -6.08 3.13 -8.30
N GLU A 139 -5.99 4.41 -8.62
CA GLU A 139 -4.79 5.05 -9.14
C GLU A 139 -4.17 5.94 -8.08
N ARG A 140 -2.94 5.63 -7.69
CA ARG A 140 -2.17 6.41 -6.70
C ARG A 140 -0.72 6.46 -7.14
N GLY A 141 -0.12 7.64 -7.14
CA GLY A 141 1.27 7.81 -7.56
C GLY A 141 2.28 6.96 -6.76
N PHE A 142 1.96 6.62 -5.51
CA PHE A 142 2.81 5.74 -4.72
C PHE A 142 2.71 4.26 -5.14
N LEU A 143 1.60 3.81 -5.70
CA LEU A 143 1.50 2.46 -6.27
C LEU A 143 2.39 2.34 -7.50
N ASP A 144 2.33 3.34 -8.40
CA ASP A 144 3.17 3.39 -9.58
C ASP A 144 4.66 3.43 -9.19
N ARG A 145 4.98 4.14 -8.11
CA ARG A 145 6.33 4.20 -7.56
C ARG A 145 6.78 2.84 -7.01
N LEU A 146 5.94 2.14 -6.25
CA LEU A 146 6.25 0.80 -5.75
C LEU A 146 6.52 -0.19 -6.88
N GLU A 147 5.71 -0.18 -7.93
CA GLU A 147 5.91 -1.01 -9.11
C GLU A 147 7.23 -0.68 -9.82
N SER A 148 7.49 0.61 -10.06
CA SER A 148 8.70 1.07 -10.77
C SER A 148 10.00 0.76 -10.01
N ASP A 149 9.95 0.76 -8.68
CA ASP A 149 11.07 0.43 -7.80
C ASP A 149 11.22 -1.08 -7.59
N GLY A 150 10.38 -1.91 -8.25
CA GLY A 150 10.49 -3.36 -8.25
C GLY A 150 9.96 -4.04 -7.00
N PHE A 151 9.13 -3.36 -6.19
CA PHE A 151 8.44 -4.03 -5.09
C PHE A 151 7.44 -5.07 -5.64
N PRO A 152 7.22 -6.18 -4.92
CA PRO A 152 6.36 -7.27 -5.40
C PRO A 152 4.87 -6.92 -5.28
N LEU A 153 4.46 -5.84 -5.97
CA LEU A 153 3.09 -5.37 -6.11
C LEU A 153 2.56 -5.79 -7.48
N PHE A 154 1.46 -6.52 -7.48
CA PHE A 154 0.73 -6.94 -8.67
C PHE A 154 -0.65 -6.29 -8.62
N ARG A 155 -1.08 -5.66 -9.71
CA ARG A 155 -2.35 -4.92 -9.73
C ARG A 155 -3.31 -5.57 -10.71
N LEU A 156 -4.43 -6.06 -10.21
CA LEU A 156 -5.55 -6.54 -11.02
C LEU A 156 -6.58 -5.42 -11.14
N ARG A 157 -6.64 -4.79 -12.30
CA ARG A 157 -7.62 -3.79 -12.68
C ARG A 157 -8.72 -4.41 -13.54
N SER A 158 -9.80 -3.69 -13.78
CA SER A 158 -10.94 -4.18 -14.57
C SER A 158 -10.63 -4.46 -16.04
N ASP A 159 -9.55 -3.88 -16.57
CA ASP A 159 -9.08 -4.05 -17.94
C ASP A 159 -7.94 -5.08 -18.08
N GLU A 160 -7.50 -5.67 -16.97
CA GLU A 160 -6.44 -6.66 -16.94
C GLU A 160 -6.98 -8.09 -17.10
N VAL A 161 -6.12 -8.99 -17.61
CA VAL A 161 -6.43 -10.41 -17.71
C VAL A 161 -6.14 -11.10 -16.39
N VAL A 162 -7.17 -11.60 -15.73
CA VAL A 162 -7.08 -12.18 -14.36
C VAL A 162 -6.00 -13.25 -14.27
N GLU A 163 -5.98 -14.19 -15.24
CA GLU A 163 -5.06 -15.33 -15.25
C GLU A 163 -3.60 -14.89 -15.37
N GLU A 164 -3.33 -13.84 -16.15
CA GLU A 164 -1.97 -13.32 -16.35
C GLU A 164 -1.43 -12.66 -15.08
N ILE A 165 -2.22 -11.77 -14.48
CA ILE A 165 -1.81 -11.08 -13.25
C ILE A 165 -1.72 -12.05 -12.08
N HIS A 166 -2.65 -13.00 -11.99
CA HIS A 166 -2.60 -14.04 -10.96
C HIS A 166 -1.34 -14.93 -11.11
N ALA A 167 -0.99 -15.33 -12.32
CA ALA A 167 0.24 -16.09 -12.57
C ALA A 167 1.50 -15.31 -12.17
N GLN A 168 1.55 -14.00 -12.47
CA GLN A 168 2.65 -13.13 -12.03
C GLN A 168 2.73 -13.04 -10.51
N PHE A 169 1.59 -12.89 -9.82
CA PHE A 169 1.54 -12.88 -8.36
C PHE A 169 2.07 -14.20 -7.77
N LEU A 170 1.60 -15.34 -8.27
CA LEU A 170 2.07 -16.66 -7.80
C LEU A 170 3.57 -16.85 -8.03
N ALA A 171 4.09 -16.41 -9.16
CA ALA A 171 5.53 -16.40 -9.41
C ALA A 171 6.27 -15.48 -8.42
N GLY A 172 5.66 -14.33 -8.11
CA GLY A 172 6.17 -13.36 -7.14
C GLY A 172 6.29 -13.91 -5.71
N LEU A 173 5.46 -14.88 -5.32
CA LEU A 173 5.57 -15.53 -4.01
C LEU A 173 6.92 -16.23 -3.83
N HIS A 174 7.53 -16.69 -4.91
CA HIS A 174 8.80 -17.43 -4.92
C HIS A 174 10.02 -16.54 -5.22
N LEU A 175 9.89 -15.22 -5.21
CA LEU A 175 11.01 -14.32 -5.41
C LEU A 175 12.07 -14.56 -4.32
N THR A 176 13.21 -15.09 -4.75
CA THR A 176 14.38 -15.36 -3.90
C THR A 176 15.44 -14.28 -4.02
N GLU A 177 15.30 -13.39 -5.00
CA GLU A 177 16.26 -12.31 -5.21
C GLU A 177 16.02 -11.19 -4.22
N VAL A 178 17.09 -10.75 -3.60
CA VAL A 178 17.10 -9.50 -2.84
C VAL A 178 17.02 -8.38 -3.90
N LEU A 179 15.85 -7.79 -4.06
CA LEU A 179 15.72 -6.60 -4.89
C LEU A 179 16.63 -5.52 -4.30
N ASP A 180 17.39 -4.86 -5.16
CA ASP A 180 18.12 -3.64 -4.78
C ASP A 180 17.06 -2.60 -4.40
N LEU A 181 16.81 -2.46 -3.10
CA LEU A 181 15.90 -1.43 -2.63
C LEU A 181 16.53 -0.07 -2.90
N PRO A 182 15.77 0.86 -3.46
CA PRO A 182 16.26 2.22 -3.63
C PRO A 182 16.71 2.77 -2.27
N ASP A 183 17.80 3.53 -2.28
CA ASP A 183 18.27 4.26 -1.09
C ASP A 183 17.27 5.39 -0.78
N TRP A 184 16.16 5.01 -0.15
CA TRP A 184 15.11 5.93 0.17
C TRP A 184 15.44 6.69 1.45
N PRO A 185 15.25 8.01 1.42
CA PRO A 185 15.44 8.83 2.60
C PRO A 185 14.59 8.34 3.79
N ASN A 186 15.07 8.54 4.98
CA ASN A 186 14.40 8.14 6.19
C ASN A 186 13.13 8.98 6.41
N ALA A 187 11.99 8.55 5.88
CA ALA A 187 10.71 9.26 5.97
C ALA A 187 10.28 9.51 7.43
N ARG A 188 10.60 8.59 8.36
CA ARG A 188 10.34 8.76 9.79
C ARG A 188 11.12 9.93 10.37
N GLN A 189 12.40 10.06 10.02
CA GLN A 189 13.22 11.15 10.50
C GLN A 189 12.74 12.49 9.96
N GLN A 190 12.45 12.57 8.66
CA GLN A 190 11.91 13.78 8.03
C GLN A 190 10.59 14.20 8.67
N PHE A 191 9.70 13.24 8.96
CA PHE A 191 8.43 13.52 9.63
C PHE A 191 8.66 14.04 11.06
N ALA A 192 9.58 13.43 11.81
CA ALA A 192 9.91 13.87 13.18
C ALA A 192 10.55 15.26 13.20
N GLU A 193 11.44 15.56 12.25
CA GLU A 193 12.06 16.87 12.09
C GLU A 193 11.02 17.94 11.71
N PHE A 194 10.09 17.62 10.82
CA PHE A 194 9.00 18.51 10.45
C PHE A 194 8.13 18.86 11.67
N ILE A 195 7.65 17.86 12.44
CA ILE A 195 6.86 18.12 13.65
C ILE A 195 7.68 18.87 14.70
N GLY A 196 8.95 18.49 14.88
CA GLY A 196 9.82 19.14 15.87
C GLY A 196 10.10 20.60 15.55
N SER A 197 10.23 20.97 14.28
CA SER A 197 10.40 22.37 13.87
C SER A 197 9.15 23.20 14.10
N GLU A 198 7.97 22.64 13.88
CA GLU A 198 6.69 23.33 14.06
C GLU A 198 6.25 23.47 15.52
N LEU A 199 6.84 22.65 16.45
CA LEU A 199 6.52 22.71 17.88
C LEU A 199 7.43 23.66 18.67
N ILE A 200 8.45 24.25 18.04
CA ILE A 200 9.46 25.11 18.69
C ILE A 200 9.20 26.60 18.43
N ASP A 201 8.34 26.93 17.48
CA ASP A 201 7.88 28.28 17.16
C ASP A 201 6.51 28.56 17.83
#